data_e7c4d491615db0e3edd8738c992c3845
#
_entry.id   e7c4d491615db0e3edd8738c992c3845
#
_cell.length_a   1.000
_cell.length_b   1.000
_cell.length_c   1.000
_cell.angle_alpha   90.00
_cell.angle_beta   90.00
_cell.angle_gamma   90.00
#
_symmetry.space_group_name_H-M   'P 1'
#
loop_
_entity.id
_entity.type
_entity.pdbx_description
1 polymer ?
#
loop_
_entity_poly.entity_id
_entity_poly.type
_entity_poly.pdbx_seq_one_letter_code
_entity_poly.pdbx_strand_id
1 'polypeptide(L)'
;MDRQPFCDKCNRFLADRELKLICPSCGQESKGDQCDCGYIPTEEDLEGVICIECGEKVHLKENKNLYLALTKLQPEIERFFEENSDNWRLNAKKETEKYLKKGLIDRAVTRDLDWGVDVTIPGFENKKMYVWIEAVLGYITMTEKYCLENGLDFDSFLKDSNSKIYMVHGKDNIIFHSIILPALLLALNEGYELPNMMISSEYLNINSEKISKSKGNGITINDMLKDGNKDTLRYFLIANGPEKKDSNFSIEDYYTVHNSEITNKYGNLVNRTLKFKGLDVIPDGKMDSDFSNKLDHIYDVVGKFIENGEFKKATLEIMHLVEECNKYYDERKPWEQKNNDIEGFNDTIYTCSNVIANLANLYEPFMPDSSLKIREYLGIKDSEWKRIDVKPGFKLDNIEALFDRIK
;
A
#
# COMPACT_ATOMS: atom_id res chain seq x y z
N MET A 1 33.73 4.90 -17.52
CA MET A 1 34.19 3.50 -17.32
C MET A 1 34.32 3.30 -15.84
N ASP A 2 33.74 2.23 -15.31
CA ASP A 2 33.84 1.87 -13.91
C ASP A 2 34.67 0.60 -13.78
N ARG A 3 35.25 0.38 -12.64
CA ARG A 3 35.87 -0.90 -12.30
C ARG A 3 34.82 -1.76 -11.60
N GLN A 4 34.55 -2.92 -12.14
CA GLN A 4 33.55 -3.85 -11.62
C GLN A 4 34.16 -5.22 -11.34
N PRO A 5 33.62 -5.98 -10.35
CA PRO A 5 34.09 -7.31 -10.03
C PRO A 5 34.00 -8.25 -11.22
N PHE A 6 35.11 -8.87 -11.61
CA PHE A 6 35.22 -9.85 -12.66
C PHE A 6 35.75 -11.18 -12.10
N CYS A 7 35.10 -12.27 -12.45
CA CYS A 7 35.53 -13.60 -12.07
C CYS A 7 36.20 -14.27 -13.27
N ASP A 8 37.51 -14.55 -13.18
CA ASP A 8 38.26 -15.22 -14.27
C ASP A 8 37.74 -16.63 -14.55
N LYS A 9 37.39 -17.39 -13.51
CA LYS A 9 36.89 -18.76 -13.63
C LYS A 9 35.53 -18.83 -14.32
N CYS A 10 34.61 -17.92 -13.97
CA CYS A 10 33.30 -17.79 -14.59
C CYS A 10 33.36 -16.99 -15.91
N ASN A 11 34.50 -16.33 -16.18
CA ASN A 11 34.76 -15.48 -17.33
C ASN A 11 33.65 -14.41 -17.56
N ARG A 12 33.19 -13.75 -16.48
CA ARG A 12 32.14 -12.74 -16.55
C ARG A 12 32.25 -11.71 -15.43
N PHE A 13 31.68 -10.53 -15.67
CA PHE A 13 31.40 -9.57 -14.62
C PHE A 13 30.30 -10.11 -13.70
N LEU A 14 30.41 -9.78 -12.41
CA LEU A 14 29.47 -10.26 -11.40
C LEU A 14 28.59 -9.11 -10.91
N ALA A 15 27.31 -9.41 -10.75
CA ALA A 15 26.39 -8.50 -10.09
C ALA A 15 26.59 -8.53 -8.56
N ASP A 16 26.19 -7.45 -7.89
CA ASP A 16 26.40 -7.27 -6.45
C ASP A 16 25.93 -8.46 -5.60
N ARG A 17 24.84 -9.13 -5.99
CA ARG A 17 24.28 -10.30 -5.28
C ARG A 17 25.04 -11.61 -5.53
N GLU A 18 25.93 -11.62 -6.48
CA GLU A 18 26.79 -12.77 -6.81
C GLU A 18 28.13 -12.72 -6.06
N LEU A 19 28.31 -11.70 -5.23
CA LEU A 19 29.50 -11.47 -4.42
C LEU A 19 29.24 -11.79 -2.95
N LYS A 20 30.25 -12.35 -2.32
CA LYS A 20 30.31 -12.62 -0.88
C LYS A 20 31.51 -11.90 -0.28
N LEU A 21 31.23 -11.03 0.68
CA LEU A 21 32.25 -10.28 1.41
C LEU A 21 31.98 -10.27 2.91
N ILE A 22 33.00 -9.90 3.67
CA ILE A 22 32.83 -9.56 5.09
C ILE A 22 32.66 -8.04 5.20
N CYS A 23 31.53 -7.62 5.75
CA CYS A 23 31.21 -6.21 5.87
C CYS A 23 32.28 -5.46 6.69
N PRO A 24 32.92 -4.41 6.16
CA PRO A 24 33.94 -3.66 6.90
C PRO A 24 33.38 -2.94 8.12
N SER A 25 32.10 -2.64 8.15
CA SER A 25 31.44 -1.90 9.23
C SER A 25 31.05 -2.79 10.42
N CYS A 26 30.50 -3.97 10.19
CA CYS A 26 29.96 -4.82 11.26
C CYS A 26 30.62 -6.21 11.37
N GLY A 27 31.53 -6.57 10.45
CA GLY A 27 32.25 -7.85 10.45
C GLY A 27 31.41 -9.07 10.08
N GLN A 28 30.15 -8.89 9.67
CA GLN A 28 29.28 -10.00 9.26
C GLN A 28 29.40 -10.28 7.76
N GLU A 29 29.05 -11.50 7.38
CA GLU A 29 28.96 -11.88 5.97
C GLU A 29 27.85 -11.07 5.27
N SER A 30 28.17 -10.50 4.12
CA SER A 30 27.28 -9.67 3.31
C SER A 30 27.45 -9.97 1.83
N LYS A 31 26.50 -9.48 1.04
CA LYS A 31 26.59 -9.43 -0.42
C LYS A 31 27.15 -8.08 -0.87
N GLY A 32 27.48 -7.95 -2.15
CA GLY A 32 28.09 -6.74 -2.71
C GLY A 32 27.17 -5.52 -2.79
N ASP A 33 25.86 -5.65 -2.52
CA ASP A 33 24.90 -4.56 -2.63
C ASP A 33 24.81 -3.72 -1.33
N GLN A 34 24.25 -4.26 -0.28
CA GLN A 34 24.11 -3.59 1.01
C GLN A 34 24.08 -4.61 2.13
N CYS A 35 24.84 -4.34 3.20
CA CYS A 35 24.81 -5.15 4.41
C CYS A 35 23.53 -4.86 5.23
N ASP A 36 23.05 -5.84 5.99
CA ASP A 36 21.93 -5.68 6.92
C ASP A 36 22.15 -4.56 7.96
N CYS A 37 23.41 -4.18 8.24
CA CYS A 37 23.75 -3.03 9.08
C CYS A 37 23.57 -1.67 8.38
N GLY A 38 23.21 -1.64 7.10
CA GLY A 38 23.06 -0.43 6.29
C GLY A 38 24.33 0.03 5.56
N TYR A 39 25.47 -0.65 5.75
CA TYR A 39 26.70 -0.34 5.02
C TYR A 39 26.58 -0.73 3.55
N ILE A 40 26.96 0.18 2.66
CA ILE A 40 27.06 -0.07 1.21
C ILE A 40 28.54 -0.18 0.86
N PRO A 41 29.01 -1.34 0.36
CA PRO A 41 30.39 -1.54 -0.03
C PRO A 41 30.85 -0.51 -1.07
N THR A 42 32.06 -0.02 -0.90
CA THR A 42 32.73 0.84 -1.89
C THR A 42 33.40 -0.03 -2.96
N GLU A 43 33.85 0.57 -4.05
CA GLU A 43 34.63 -0.12 -5.08
C GLU A 43 35.85 -0.86 -4.48
N GLU A 44 36.54 -0.24 -3.54
CA GLU A 44 37.72 -0.81 -2.90
C GLU A 44 37.39 -2.05 -2.05
N ASP A 45 36.20 -2.08 -1.41
CA ASP A 45 35.74 -3.21 -0.61
C ASP A 45 35.41 -4.44 -1.48
N LEU A 46 35.21 -4.25 -2.78
CA LEU A 46 34.86 -5.29 -3.72
C LEU A 46 36.09 -5.97 -4.36
N GLU A 47 37.31 -5.46 -4.13
CA GLU A 47 38.55 -6.11 -4.59
C GLU A 47 38.84 -7.36 -3.77
N GLY A 48 39.03 -8.50 -4.45
CA GLY A 48 39.36 -9.77 -3.82
C GLY A 48 38.24 -10.45 -3.02
N VAL A 49 36.99 -9.99 -3.16
CA VAL A 49 35.82 -10.69 -2.62
C VAL A 49 35.54 -12.01 -3.36
N ILE A 50 34.66 -12.81 -2.82
CA ILE A 50 34.42 -14.17 -3.31
C ILE A 50 33.23 -14.20 -4.27
N CYS A 51 33.41 -14.84 -5.44
CA CYS A 51 32.32 -15.23 -6.32
C CYS A 51 31.47 -16.32 -5.65
N ILE A 52 30.18 -16.11 -5.49
CA ILE A 52 29.28 -17.09 -4.82
C ILE A 52 29.18 -18.38 -5.65
N GLU A 53 29.24 -18.28 -6.99
CA GLU A 53 29.03 -19.42 -7.87
C GLU A 53 30.20 -20.42 -7.86
N CYS A 54 31.43 -19.91 -7.93
CA CYS A 54 32.61 -20.78 -8.09
C CYS A 54 33.59 -20.77 -6.90
N GLY A 55 33.38 -19.87 -5.91
CA GLY A 55 34.22 -19.76 -4.74
C GLY A 55 35.58 -19.06 -4.94
N GLU A 56 35.90 -18.60 -6.15
CA GLU A 56 37.17 -17.92 -6.45
C GLU A 56 37.11 -16.44 -6.08
N LYS A 57 38.27 -15.87 -5.82
CA LYS A 57 38.41 -14.43 -5.62
C LYS A 57 38.22 -13.70 -6.94
N VAL A 58 37.54 -12.57 -6.88
CA VAL A 58 37.36 -11.66 -8.02
C VAL A 58 38.38 -10.54 -7.99
N HIS A 59 38.62 -9.92 -9.13
CA HIS A 59 39.38 -8.68 -9.25
C HIS A 59 38.55 -7.60 -9.94
N LEU A 60 38.90 -6.34 -9.75
CA LEU A 60 38.24 -5.24 -10.40
C LEU A 60 38.79 -5.03 -11.82
N LYS A 61 37.90 -5.04 -12.80
CA LYS A 61 38.22 -4.86 -14.21
C LYS A 61 37.40 -3.71 -14.78
N GLU A 62 37.98 -2.90 -15.66
CA GLU A 62 37.26 -1.84 -16.35
C GLU A 62 36.09 -2.39 -17.13
N ASN A 63 34.94 -1.76 -16.95
CA ASN A 63 33.70 -2.08 -17.65
C ASN A 63 33.08 -0.81 -18.25
N LYS A 64 32.44 -0.97 -19.39
CA LYS A 64 31.76 0.13 -20.09
C LYS A 64 30.26 -0.02 -19.94
N ASN A 65 29.60 0.94 -19.31
CA ASN A 65 28.17 0.99 -19.13
C ASN A 65 27.57 2.31 -19.63
N LEU A 66 26.28 2.30 -19.90
CA LEU A 66 25.48 3.53 -20.03
C LEU A 66 25.05 4.01 -18.65
N TYR A 67 24.96 5.31 -18.47
CA TYR A 67 24.62 5.94 -17.18
C TYR A 67 23.46 6.90 -17.30
N LEU A 68 22.54 6.87 -16.36
CA LEU A 68 21.62 7.96 -16.08
C LEU A 68 22.40 9.04 -15.35
N ALA A 69 22.49 10.23 -15.98
CA ALA A 69 23.30 11.34 -15.49
C ALA A 69 22.60 12.09 -14.34
N LEU A 70 22.46 11.44 -13.19
CA LEU A 70 21.78 11.98 -12.01
C LEU A 70 22.46 13.24 -11.48
N THR A 71 23.79 13.33 -11.61
CA THR A 71 24.55 14.53 -11.22
C THR A 71 24.10 15.78 -11.99
N LYS A 72 23.71 15.61 -13.27
CA LYS A 72 23.19 16.71 -14.10
C LYS A 72 21.73 17.05 -13.80
N LEU A 73 20.94 16.05 -13.39
CA LEU A 73 19.52 16.20 -13.10
C LEU A 73 19.25 16.59 -11.64
N GLN A 74 20.28 16.62 -10.79
CA GLN A 74 20.10 16.90 -9.36
C GLN A 74 19.34 18.22 -9.10
N PRO A 75 19.63 19.35 -9.75
CA PRO A 75 18.91 20.60 -9.48
C PRO A 75 17.40 20.51 -9.74
N GLU A 76 17.00 19.78 -10.78
CA GLU A 76 15.59 19.57 -11.10
C GLU A 76 14.92 18.62 -10.10
N ILE A 77 15.64 17.58 -9.66
CA ILE A 77 15.15 16.63 -8.64
C ILE A 77 15.03 17.31 -7.27
N GLU A 78 15.96 18.21 -6.91
CA GLU A 78 15.88 19.00 -5.69
C GLU A 78 14.65 19.93 -5.71
N ARG A 79 14.38 20.60 -6.83
CA ARG A 79 13.18 21.42 -6.99
C ARG A 79 11.90 20.57 -6.84
N PHE A 80 11.83 19.44 -7.53
CA PHE A 80 10.73 18.49 -7.40
C PHE A 80 10.52 18.06 -5.94
N PHE A 81 11.60 17.75 -5.23
CA PHE A 81 11.55 17.37 -3.82
C PHE A 81 11.02 18.50 -2.92
N GLU A 82 11.51 19.73 -3.12
CA GLU A 82 11.05 20.91 -2.36
C GLU A 82 9.57 21.18 -2.57
N GLU A 83 9.06 21.04 -3.78
CA GLU A 83 7.67 21.31 -4.15
C GLU A 83 6.68 20.25 -3.62
N ASN A 84 7.11 18.97 -3.46
CA ASN A 84 6.20 17.86 -3.21
C ASN A 84 6.39 17.17 -1.85
N SER A 85 7.59 17.21 -1.27
CA SER A 85 7.96 16.34 -0.15
C SER A 85 7.22 16.60 1.18
N ASP A 86 6.55 17.73 1.32
CA ASP A 86 5.78 18.05 2.53
C ASP A 86 4.58 17.11 2.73
N ASN A 87 4.06 16.55 1.64
CA ASN A 87 2.96 15.60 1.67
C ASN A 87 3.42 14.13 1.79
N TRP A 88 4.73 13.86 1.66
CA TRP A 88 5.25 12.50 1.68
C TRP A 88 5.27 11.89 3.08
N ARG A 89 5.23 10.56 3.17
CA ARG A 89 5.56 9.91 4.43
C ARG A 89 6.98 10.25 4.86
N LEU A 90 7.15 10.41 6.18
CA LEU A 90 8.38 10.93 6.77
C LEU A 90 9.63 10.12 6.42
N ASN A 91 9.51 8.79 6.30
CA ASN A 91 10.63 7.92 5.90
C ASN A 91 11.05 8.21 4.46
N ALA A 92 10.10 8.37 3.52
CA ALA A 92 10.40 8.72 2.14
C ALA A 92 11.09 10.09 2.05
N LYS A 93 10.56 11.10 2.75
CA LYS A 93 11.14 12.45 2.81
C LYS A 93 12.58 12.41 3.33
N LYS A 94 12.81 11.80 4.48
CA LYS A 94 14.13 11.74 5.10
C LYS A 94 15.17 10.98 4.28
N GLU A 95 14.79 9.83 3.71
CA GLU A 95 15.72 9.04 2.92
C GLU A 95 16.09 9.74 1.62
N THR A 96 15.12 10.36 0.94
CA THR A 96 15.39 11.16 -0.26
C THR A 96 16.30 12.36 0.06
N GLU A 97 15.97 13.11 1.10
CA GLU A 97 16.78 14.27 1.55
C GLU A 97 18.23 13.88 1.86
N LYS A 98 18.45 12.73 2.49
CA LYS A 98 19.79 12.21 2.79
C LYS A 98 20.63 11.99 1.52
N TYR A 99 19.99 11.42 0.45
CA TYR A 99 20.69 11.24 -0.83
C TYR A 99 20.97 12.56 -1.53
N LEU A 100 20.02 13.49 -1.57
CA LEU A 100 20.22 14.81 -2.17
C LEU A 100 21.33 15.59 -1.47
N LYS A 101 21.35 15.62 -0.11
CA LYS A 101 22.41 16.29 0.66
C LYS A 101 23.81 15.68 0.48
N LYS A 102 23.87 14.36 0.24
CA LYS A 102 25.14 13.67 -0.05
C LYS A 102 25.68 14.01 -1.45
N GLY A 103 24.82 14.44 -2.35
CA GLY A 103 25.04 14.56 -3.78
C GLY A 103 24.73 13.28 -4.53
N LEU A 104 23.97 13.39 -5.60
CA LEU A 104 23.62 12.25 -6.44
C LEU A 104 24.83 11.80 -7.26
N ILE A 105 24.89 10.48 -7.50
CA ILE A 105 25.93 9.83 -8.29
C ILE A 105 25.25 9.20 -9.52
N ASP A 106 25.87 9.35 -10.69
CA ASP A 106 25.39 8.73 -11.92
C ASP A 106 25.22 7.22 -11.76
N ARG A 107 24.11 6.68 -12.22
CA ARG A 107 23.75 5.27 -12.06
C ARG A 107 23.85 4.50 -13.37
N ALA A 108 24.60 3.40 -13.38
CA ALA A 108 24.67 2.52 -14.54
C ALA A 108 23.28 1.92 -14.83
N VAL A 109 22.80 2.11 -16.06
CA VAL A 109 21.50 1.62 -16.54
C VAL A 109 21.63 0.31 -17.35
N THR A 110 22.85 -0.18 -17.51
CA THR A 110 23.15 -1.43 -18.19
C THR A 110 23.87 -2.40 -17.27
N ARG A 111 23.76 -3.70 -17.55
CA ARG A 111 24.40 -4.79 -16.80
C ARG A 111 24.91 -5.86 -17.76
N ASP A 112 25.94 -6.58 -17.32
CA ASP A 112 26.42 -7.80 -17.97
C ASP A 112 25.57 -8.98 -17.46
N LEU A 113 24.52 -9.30 -18.17
CA LEU A 113 23.58 -10.37 -17.84
C LEU A 113 23.27 -11.18 -19.10
N ASP A 114 23.01 -12.48 -18.93
CA ASP A 114 22.62 -13.36 -20.03
C ASP A 114 21.14 -13.19 -20.39
N TRP A 115 20.33 -12.71 -19.46
CA TRP A 115 18.89 -12.52 -19.61
C TRP A 115 18.45 -11.10 -19.24
N GLY A 116 17.52 -10.55 -20.01
CA GLY A 116 16.96 -9.21 -19.79
C GLY A 116 16.64 -8.52 -21.12
N VAL A 117 16.24 -7.27 -21.07
CA VAL A 117 15.97 -6.43 -22.26
C VAL A 117 17.29 -6.05 -22.91
N ASP A 118 17.41 -6.32 -24.20
CA ASP A 118 18.61 -6.02 -24.99
C ASP A 118 18.83 -4.51 -25.14
N VAL A 119 20.10 -4.10 -25.07
CA VAL A 119 20.50 -2.72 -25.35
C VAL A 119 20.80 -2.58 -26.85
N THR A 120 20.04 -1.75 -27.54
CA THR A 120 20.16 -1.56 -29.01
C THR A 120 21.16 -0.46 -29.40
N ILE A 121 21.86 0.13 -28.42
CA ILE A 121 22.82 1.22 -28.68
C ILE A 121 24.15 0.62 -29.14
N PRO A 122 24.72 1.08 -30.27
CA PRO A 122 25.98 0.60 -30.81
C PRO A 122 27.12 0.59 -29.80
N GLY A 123 27.80 -0.55 -29.66
CA GLY A 123 28.90 -0.78 -28.72
C GLY A 123 28.47 -1.23 -27.31
N PHE A 124 27.14 -1.54 -27.11
CA PHE A 124 26.56 -2.08 -25.90
C PHE A 124 25.67 -3.31 -26.15
N GLU A 125 25.79 -3.94 -27.30
CA GLU A 125 24.93 -5.05 -27.76
C GLU A 125 24.98 -6.26 -26.83
N ASN A 126 26.07 -6.43 -26.08
CA ASN A 126 26.24 -7.51 -25.09
C ASN A 126 25.69 -7.17 -23.71
N LYS A 127 25.08 -6.00 -23.57
CA LYS A 127 24.50 -5.55 -22.30
C LYS A 127 22.99 -5.75 -22.27
N LYS A 128 22.46 -5.88 -21.05
CA LYS A 128 21.02 -5.83 -20.80
C LYS A 128 20.68 -4.57 -20.04
N MET A 129 19.45 -4.09 -20.21
CA MET A 129 18.92 -3.02 -19.37
C MET A 129 18.86 -3.46 -17.90
N TYR A 130 19.22 -2.57 -17.01
CA TYR A 130 19.06 -2.83 -15.58
C TYR A 130 17.58 -2.81 -15.22
N VAL A 131 17.11 -3.91 -14.62
CA VAL A 131 15.68 -4.16 -14.37
C VAL A 131 14.96 -3.00 -13.65
N TRP A 132 15.59 -2.32 -12.73
CA TRP A 132 14.95 -1.21 -12.00
C TRP A 132 14.75 0.06 -12.85
N ILE A 133 15.45 0.20 -13.98
CA ILE A 133 15.22 1.31 -14.90
C ILE A 133 13.95 1.04 -15.73
N GLU A 134 13.81 -0.17 -16.26
CA GLU A 134 12.61 -0.55 -17.03
C GLU A 134 11.38 -0.72 -16.13
N ALA A 135 11.56 -1.27 -14.92
CA ALA A 135 10.46 -1.56 -14.01
C ALA A 135 9.70 -0.29 -13.58
N VAL A 136 10.41 0.80 -13.29
CA VAL A 136 9.73 2.06 -12.90
C VAL A 136 9.07 2.74 -14.11
N LEU A 137 9.55 2.54 -15.32
CA LEU A 137 8.89 3.01 -16.55
C LEU A 137 7.66 2.17 -16.92
N GLY A 138 7.56 0.97 -16.37
CA GLY A 138 6.40 0.10 -16.51
C GLY A 138 5.08 0.76 -16.09
N TYR A 139 5.10 1.73 -15.17
CA TYR A 139 3.92 2.50 -14.79
C TYR A 139 3.33 3.27 -15.98
N ILE A 140 4.19 3.86 -16.83
CA ILE A 140 3.76 4.56 -18.05
C ILE A 140 3.10 3.56 -19.01
N THR A 141 3.78 2.46 -19.30
CA THR A 141 3.28 1.41 -20.22
C THR A 141 1.95 0.82 -19.75
N MET A 142 1.79 0.57 -18.44
CA MET A 142 0.53 0.03 -17.89
C MET A 142 -0.60 1.05 -17.95
N THR A 143 -0.31 2.33 -17.72
CA THR A 143 -1.30 3.41 -17.86
C THR A 143 -1.72 3.56 -19.32
N GLU A 144 -0.76 3.56 -20.26
CA GLU A 144 -1.05 3.62 -21.69
C GLU A 144 -1.95 2.47 -22.13
N LYS A 145 -1.60 1.24 -21.73
CA LYS A 145 -2.42 0.05 -22.02
C LYS A 145 -3.83 0.21 -21.46
N TYR A 146 -3.97 0.64 -20.21
CA TYR A 146 -5.28 0.85 -19.60
C TYR A 146 -6.11 1.88 -20.35
N CYS A 147 -5.50 3.00 -20.74
CA CYS A 147 -6.18 4.04 -21.51
C CYS A 147 -6.64 3.52 -22.88
N LEU A 148 -5.79 2.80 -23.59
CA LEU A 148 -6.12 2.19 -24.89
C LEU A 148 -7.29 1.20 -24.78
N GLU A 149 -7.27 0.33 -23.78
CA GLU A 149 -8.32 -0.69 -23.56
C GLU A 149 -9.68 -0.08 -23.16
N ASN A 150 -9.68 1.11 -22.54
CA ASN A 150 -10.89 1.77 -22.05
C ASN A 150 -11.30 3.00 -22.88
N GLY A 151 -10.61 3.30 -23.97
CA GLY A 151 -10.90 4.48 -24.81
C GLY A 151 -10.68 5.81 -24.11
N LEU A 152 -9.71 5.89 -23.19
CA LEU A 152 -9.37 7.06 -22.41
C LEU A 152 -8.17 7.79 -23.02
N ASP A 153 -8.08 9.10 -22.78
CA ASP A 153 -6.93 9.88 -23.20
C ASP A 153 -5.75 9.71 -22.23
N PHE A 154 -4.66 9.14 -22.72
CA PHE A 154 -3.44 8.89 -21.94
C PHE A 154 -2.83 10.16 -21.36
N ASP A 155 -2.77 11.25 -22.16
CA ASP A 155 -2.15 12.49 -21.72
C ASP A 155 -2.91 13.13 -20.55
N SER A 156 -4.23 12.93 -20.46
CA SER A 156 -5.03 13.37 -19.31
C SER A 156 -4.70 12.65 -18.00
N PHE A 157 -4.06 11.49 -18.05
CA PHE A 157 -3.63 10.75 -16.85
C PHE A 157 -2.25 11.15 -16.35
N LEU A 158 -1.30 11.32 -17.25
CA LEU A 158 0.12 11.45 -16.89
C LEU A 158 0.75 12.79 -17.27
N LYS A 159 0.05 13.65 -18.05
CA LYS A 159 0.60 14.94 -18.51
C LYS A 159 -0.31 16.14 -18.18
N ASP A 160 -1.47 15.92 -17.58
CA ASP A 160 -2.34 17.00 -17.12
C ASP A 160 -1.91 17.47 -15.73
N SER A 161 -1.72 18.79 -15.55
CA SER A 161 -1.30 19.41 -14.30
C SER A 161 -2.28 19.20 -13.11
N ASN A 162 -3.52 18.79 -13.39
CA ASN A 162 -4.50 18.40 -12.36
C ASN A 162 -4.37 16.93 -11.94
N SER A 163 -3.59 16.13 -12.66
CA SER A 163 -3.35 14.73 -12.32
C SER A 163 -2.54 14.63 -11.04
N LYS A 164 -2.85 13.63 -10.23
CA LYS A 164 -2.09 13.31 -9.01
C LYS A 164 -1.58 11.88 -9.09
N ILE A 165 -0.28 11.74 -8.94
CA ILE A 165 0.41 10.45 -8.98
C ILE A 165 0.83 10.06 -7.57
N TYR A 166 0.28 8.95 -7.06
CA TYR A 166 0.59 8.38 -5.75
C TYR A 166 1.47 7.15 -5.91
N MET A 167 2.67 7.18 -5.35
CA MET A 167 3.58 6.03 -5.32
C MET A 167 3.46 5.31 -3.99
N VAL A 168 2.90 4.08 -4.03
CA VAL A 168 2.70 3.23 -2.85
C VAL A 168 3.70 2.06 -2.90
N HIS A 169 4.65 2.02 -1.98
CA HIS A 169 5.75 1.06 -2.01
C HIS A 169 6.36 0.79 -0.63
N GLY A 170 7.22 -0.20 -0.52
CA GLY A 170 8.04 -0.43 0.68
C GLY A 170 9.27 0.49 0.72
N LYS A 171 9.83 0.69 1.89
CA LYS A 171 10.99 1.60 2.12
C LYS A 171 12.22 1.29 1.27
N ASP A 172 12.42 0.04 0.86
CA ASP A 172 13.53 -0.34 -0.03
C ASP A 172 13.45 0.29 -1.42
N ASN A 173 12.25 0.74 -1.81
CA ASN A 173 11.99 1.30 -3.13
C ASN A 173 11.90 2.85 -3.14
N ILE A 174 12.17 3.51 -2.01
CA ILE A 174 12.07 4.98 -1.93
C ILE A 174 12.86 5.65 -3.04
N ILE A 175 14.14 5.32 -3.19
CA ILE A 175 15.05 5.98 -4.14
C ILE A 175 14.63 5.74 -5.59
N PHE A 176 14.07 4.57 -5.91
CA PHE A 176 13.59 4.30 -7.25
C PHE A 176 12.38 5.15 -7.63
N HIS A 177 11.54 5.53 -6.67
CA HIS A 177 10.33 6.32 -6.91
C HIS A 177 10.53 7.82 -6.69
N SER A 178 11.42 8.21 -5.77
CA SER A 178 11.64 9.61 -5.42
C SER A 178 12.81 10.27 -6.16
N ILE A 179 13.71 9.49 -6.75
CA ILE A 179 14.88 9.99 -7.49
C ILE A 179 14.93 9.42 -8.92
N ILE A 180 14.96 8.08 -9.07
CA ILE A 180 15.18 7.46 -10.39
C ILE A 180 14.02 7.71 -11.33
N LEU A 181 12.78 7.46 -10.92
CA LEU A 181 11.59 7.69 -11.75
C LEU A 181 11.46 9.18 -12.13
N PRO A 182 11.50 10.15 -11.19
CA PRO A 182 11.52 11.56 -11.57
C PRO A 182 12.65 11.93 -12.53
N ALA A 183 13.87 11.42 -12.31
CA ALA A 183 15.00 11.67 -13.20
C ALA A 183 14.75 11.15 -14.63
N LEU A 184 14.16 9.98 -14.77
CA LEU A 184 13.80 9.42 -16.08
C LEU A 184 12.73 10.25 -16.78
N LEU A 185 11.67 10.64 -16.06
CA LEU A 185 10.59 11.46 -16.60
C LEU A 185 11.10 12.86 -17.04
N LEU A 186 11.96 13.47 -16.24
CA LEU A 186 12.62 14.74 -16.57
C LEU A 186 13.54 14.59 -17.80
N ALA A 187 14.31 13.51 -17.87
CA ALA A 187 15.21 13.26 -18.99
C ALA A 187 14.48 12.99 -20.32
N LEU A 188 13.29 12.38 -20.27
CA LEU A 188 12.42 12.18 -21.43
C LEU A 188 11.93 13.52 -22.00
N ASN A 189 11.72 14.52 -21.14
CA ASN A 189 11.25 15.86 -21.50
C ASN A 189 9.97 15.87 -22.37
N GLU A 190 9.02 14.99 -22.04
CA GLU A 190 7.75 14.82 -22.76
C GLU A 190 6.54 15.39 -21.99
N GLY A 191 6.79 16.17 -20.95
CA GLY A 191 5.73 16.83 -20.16
C GLY A 191 4.98 15.91 -19.21
N TYR A 192 5.61 14.81 -18.76
CA TYR A 192 5.03 13.96 -17.72
C TYR A 192 4.97 14.68 -16.38
N GLU A 193 3.84 14.55 -15.69
CA GLU A 193 3.71 14.91 -14.28
C GLU A 193 4.60 14.05 -13.41
N LEU A 194 5.20 14.65 -12.38
CA LEU A 194 6.02 13.93 -11.41
C LEU A 194 5.18 13.45 -10.23
N PRO A 195 5.59 12.39 -9.51
CA PRO A 195 4.83 11.86 -8.39
C PRO A 195 4.58 12.88 -7.28
N ASN A 196 3.31 13.13 -6.94
CA ASN A 196 2.94 14.10 -5.91
C ASN A 196 3.09 13.54 -4.50
N MET A 197 2.89 12.22 -4.32
CA MET A 197 2.84 11.57 -3.02
C MET A 197 3.69 10.30 -2.99
N MET A 198 4.51 10.17 -1.94
CA MET A 198 5.28 8.96 -1.63
C MET A 198 4.72 8.30 -0.37
N ILE A 199 3.97 7.22 -0.53
CA ILE A 199 3.40 6.42 0.55
C ILE A 199 4.30 5.20 0.78
N SER A 200 5.42 5.43 1.45
CA SER A 200 6.40 4.38 1.73
C SER A 200 6.07 3.66 3.05
N SER A 201 5.99 2.34 3.02
CA SER A 201 5.77 1.50 4.20
C SER A 201 7.09 0.99 4.77
N GLU A 202 7.16 0.88 6.10
CA GLU A 202 8.20 0.18 6.82
C GLU A 202 8.06 -1.35 6.65
N TYR A 203 8.84 -2.18 7.36
CA TYR A 203 8.74 -3.63 7.24
C TYR A 203 7.60 -4.22 8.07
N LEU A 204 6.91 -5.18 7.47
CA LEU A 204 6.04 -6.10 8.20
C LEU A 204 6.87 -7.34 8.56
N ASN A 205 7.04 -7.59 9.85
CA ASN A 205 7.69 -8.77 10.39
C ASN A 205 6.64 -9.85 10.71
N ILE A 206 7.06 -11.09 10.83
CA ILE A 206 6.24 -12.20 11.33
C ILE A 206 6.91 -12.75 12.59
N ASN A 207 6.19 -12.81 13.69
CA ASN A 207 6.71 -13.24 14.99
C ASN A 207 8.03 -12.53 15.37
N SER A 208 8.08 -11.23 15.10
CA SER A 208 9.23 -10.36 15.35
C SER A 208 10.49 -10.67 14.51
N GLU A 209 10.37 -11.48 13.47
CA GLU A 209 11.43 -11.77 12.51
C GLU A 209 11.12 -11.20 11.12
N LYS A 210 12.15 -10.72 10.42
CA LYS A 210 12.02 -10.29 9.02
C LYS A 210 11.60 -11.48 8.16
N ILE A 211 10.57 -11.29 7.33
CA ILE A 211 10.09 -12.29 6.38
C ILE A 211 11.21 -12.63 5.39
N SER A 212 11.54 -13.91 5.27
CA SER A 212 12.55 -14.41 4.36
C SER A 212 12.14 -15.72 3.71
N LYS A 213 12.09 -15.73 2.37
CA LYS A 213 11.80 -16.95 1.61
C LYS A 213 12.83 -18.05 1.87
N SER A 214 14.11 -17.68 2.03
CA SER A 214 15.19 -18.62 2.30
C SER A 214 15.14 -19.25 3.69
N LYS A 215 14.54 -18.57 4.67
CA LYS A 215 14.33 -19.07 6.03
C LYS A 215 13.00 -19.83 6.19
N GLY A 216 12.12 -19.74 5.20
CA GLY A 216 10.82 -20.40 5.23
C GLY A 216 9.86 -19.89 6.33
N ASN A 217 10.11 -18.69 6.89
CA ASN A 217 9.29 -18.11 7.96
C ASN A 217 8.12 -17.25 7.47
N GLY A 218 7.80 -17.30 6.18
CA GLY A 218 6.66 -16.58 5.61
C GLY A 218 5.36 -17.38 5.77
N ILE A 219 4.26 -16.69 6.04
CA ILE A 219 2.90 -17.24 5.98
C ILE A 219 2.31 -16.83 4.63
N THR A 220 1.75 -17.78 3.88
CA THR A 220 1.13 -17.45 2.60
C THR A 220 -0.29 -16.91 2.80
N ILE A 221 -0.76 -16.05 1.88
CA ILE A 221 -2.14 -15.57 1.89
C ILE A 221 -3.12 -16.75 1.83
N ASN A 222 -2.82 -17.77 1.03
CA ASN A 222 -3.67 -18.96 0.93
C ASN A 222 -3.79 -19.71 2.27
N ASP A 223 -2.71 -19.78 3.05
CA ASP A 223 -2.78 -20.39 4.38
C ASP A 223 -3.64 -19.56 5.33
N MET A 224 -3.52 -18.24 5.28
CA MET A 224 -4.35 -17.34 6.09
C MET A 224 -5.84 -17.42 5.74
N LEU A 225 -6.18 -17.67 4.48
CA LEU A 225 -7.57 -17.74 4.02
C LEU A 225 -8.24 -19.09 4.22
N LYS A 226 -7.53 -20.13 4.67
CA LYS A 226 -8.14 -21.44 5.00
C LYS A 226 -9.15 -21.32 6.13
N ASP A 227 -8.78 -20.59 7.19
CA ASP A 227 -9.59 -20.39 8.39
C ASP A 227 -9.98 -18.92 8.60
N GLY A 228 -9.50 -18.03 7.73
CA GLY A 228 -9.65 -16.58 7.81
C GLY A 228 -10.63 -16.02 6.80
N ASN A 229 -10.89 -14.73 6.95
CA ASN A 229 -11.73 -13.94 6.06
C ASN A 229 -10.87 -12.90 5.34
N LYS A 230 -11.02 -12.79 4.00
CA LYS A 230 -10.17 -11.88 3.21
C LYS A 230 -10.39 -10.41 3.54
N ASP A 231 -11.61 -9.98 3.86
CA ASP A 231 -11.89 -8.62 4.25
C ASP A 231 -11.24 -8.28 5.60
N THR A 232 -11.32 -9.20 6.55
CA THR A 232 -10.64 -9.02 7.83
C THR A 232 -9.11 -8.99 7.68
N LEU A 233 -8.55 -9.82 6.79
CA LEU A 233 -7.12 -9.79 6.53
C LEU A 233 -6.68 -8.46 5.92
N ARG A 234 -7.43 -7.92 4.97
CA ARG A 234 -7.20 -6.59 4.40
C ARG A 234 -7.28 -5.50 5.48
N TYR A 235 -8.36 -5.50 6.27
CA TYR A 235 -8.53 -4.56 7.37
C TYR A 235 -7.36 -4.64 8.36
N PHE A 236 -7.00 -5.85 8.81
CA PHE A 236 -5.91 -6.07 9.76
C PHE A 236 -4.57 -5.53 9.24
N LEU A 237 -4.22 -5.84 7.99
CA LEU A 237 -2.96 -5.40 7.38
C LEU A 237 -2.89 -3.87 7.20
N ILE A 238 -4.03 -3.21 7.07
CA ILE A 238 -4.09 -1.74 7.01
C ILE A 238 -4.09 -1.13 8.42
N ALA A 239 -4.99 -1.58 9.29
CA ALA A 239 -5.14 -1.03 10.64
C ALA A 239 -3.88 -1.25 11.52
N ASN A 240 -3.14 -2.35 11.29
CA ASN A 240 -1.91 -2.70 12.00
C ASN A 240 -0.66 -2.61 11.10
N GLY A 241 -0.80 -2.01 9.92
CA GLY A 241 0.27 -1.91 8.93
C GLY A 241 1.47 -1.08 9.38
N PRO A 242 2.62 -1.27 8.72
CA PRO A 242 3.87 -0.59 9.06
C PRO A 242 3.94 0.83 8.46
N GLU A 243 3.08 1.75 8.88
CA GLU A 243 3.05 3.12 8.32
C GLU A 243 4.21 4.01 8.77
N LYS A 244 4.57 3.97 10.06
CA LYS A 244 5.56 4.89 10.67
C LYS A 244 6.75 4.18 11.28
N LYS A 245 6.61 2.90 11.54
CA LYS A 245 7.63 2.00 12.09
C LYS A 245 7.35 0.59 11.64
N ASP A 246 8.34 -0.28 11.72
CA ASP A 246 8.16 -1.70 11.50
C ASP A 246 7.01 -2.22 12.38
N SER A 247 6.16 -3.06 11.82
CA SER A 247 5.08 -3.72 12.54
C SER A 247 5.28 -5.23 12.53
N ASN A 248 4.54 -5.91 13.40
CA ASN A 248 4.59 -7.35 13.53
C ASN A 248 3.23 -7.96 13.21
N PHE A 249 3.21 -9.01 12.45
CA PHE A 249 2.05 -9.86 12.22
C PHE A 249 2.16 -11.10 13.11
N SER A 250 1.09 -11.39 13.86
CA SER A 250 0.88 -12.68 14.48
C SER A 250 -0.53 -13.20 14.17
N ILE A 251 -0.69 -14.51 14.13
CA ILE A 251 -2.00 -15.13 13.90
C ILE A 251 -2.94 -14.82 15.06
N GLU A 252 -2.42 -14.79 16.27
CA GLU A 252 -3.16 -14.48 17.49
C GLU A 252 -3.74 -13.07 17.47
N ASP A 253 -2.95 -12.08 17.05
CA ASP A 253 -3.41 -10.69 16.91
C ASP A 253 -4.47 -10.57 15.81
N TYR A 254 -4.27 -11.25 14.68
CA TYR A 254 -5.26 -11.31 13.61
C TYR A 254 -6.60 -11.89 14.09
N TYR A 255 -6.58 -13.03 14.82
CA TYR A 255 -7.80 -13.64 15.37
C TYR A 255 -8.45 -12.74 16.42
N THR A 256 -7.64 -12.08 17.25
CA THR A 256 -8.12 -11.11 18.23
C THR A 256 -8.86 -9.95 17.56
N VAL A 257 -8.28 -9.31 16.56
CA VAL A 257 -8.91 -8.22 15.82
C VAL A 257 -10.17 -8.70 15.07
N HIS A 258 -10.09 -9.86 14.42
CA HIS A 258 -11.25 -10.45 13.75
C HIS A 258 -12.43 -10.63 14.70
N ASN A 259 -12.20 -11.25 15.86
CA ASN A 259 -13.27 -11.54 16.81
C ASN A 259 -13.74 -10.29 17.56
N SER A 260 -12.82 -9.42 18.01
CA SER A 260 -13.16 -8.28 18.87
C SER A 260 -13.69 -7.05 18.11
N GLU A 261 -13.08 -6.71 16.99
CA GLU A 261 -13.44 -5.50 16.22
C GLU A 261 -14.43 -5.83 15.11
N ILE A 262 -14.06 -6.77 14.25
CA ILE A 262 -14.85 -7.04 13.04
C ILE A 262 -16.13 -7.79 13.38
N THR A 263 -16.03 -8.92 14.10
CA THR A 263 -17.22 -9.74 14.42
C THR A 263 -18.07 -9.11 15.52
N ASN A 264 -17.46 -8.76 16.66
CA ASN A 264 -18.22 -8.33 17.85
C ASN A 264 -18.66 -6.86 17.81
N LYS A 265 -18.01 -5.98 17.03
CA LYS A 265 -18.44 -4.57 16.90
C LYS A 265 -19.17 -4.36 15.57
N TYR A 266 -18.48 -4.44 14.43
CA TYR A 266 -19.06 -4.14 13.12
C TYR A 266 -20.13 -5.17 12.70
N GLY A 267 -19.78 -6.44 12.67
CA GLY A 267 -20.70 -7.51 12.30
C GLY A 267 -21.91 -7.61 13.25
N ASN A 268 -21.68 -7.41 14.56
CA ASN A 268 -22.74 -7.39 15.55
C ASN A 268 -23.71 -6.22 15.33
N LEU A 269 -23.20 -4.99 15.06
CA LEU A 269 -24.05 -3.84 14.75
C LEU A 269 -24.98 -4.13 13.57
N VAL A 270 -24.43 -4.63 12.47
CA VAL A 270 -25.20 -4.99 11.28
C VAL A 270 -26.23 -6.06 11.61
N ASN A 271 -25.80 -7.14 12.28
CA ASN A 271 -26.67 -8.28 12.57
C ASN A 271 -27.84 -7.92 13.50
N ARG A 272 -27.57 -7.22 14.63
CA ARG A 272 -28.60 -6.87 15.60
C ARG A 272 -29.59 -5.80 15.10
N THR A 273 -29.15 -4.97 14.12
CA THR A 273 -30.02 -3.96 13.51
C THR A 273 -30.87 -4.57 12.42
N LEU A 274 -30.25 -5.16 11.40
CA LEU A 274 -30.95 -5.63 10.19
C LEU A 274 -31.69 -6.98 10.39
N LYS A 275 -31.26 -7.80 11.36
CA LYS A 275 -31.94 -9.05 11.75
C LYS A 275 -32.75 -8.90 13.03
N PHE A 276 -33.17 -7.69 13.37
CA PHE A 276 -34.01 -7.50 14.56
C PHE A 276 -35.31 -8.32 14.43
N LYS A 277 -35.64 -9.08 15.46
CA LYS A 277 -36.80 -10.00 15.42
C LYS A 277 -38.09 -9.28 15.07
N GLY A 278 -38.73 -9.68 13.97
CA GLY A 278 -39.96 -9.10 13.45
C GLY A 278 -39.76 -7.72 12.80
N LEU A 279 -38.58 -7.48 12.26
CA LEU A 279 -38.27 -6.39 11.33
C LEU A 279 -38.19 -6.98 9.92
N ASP A 280 -39.17 -6.69 9.08
CA ASP A 280 -39.26 -7.20 7.71
C ASP A 280 -38.90 -6.14 6.66
N VAL A 281 -38.94 -4.86 7.06
CA VAL A 281 -38.65 -3.71 6.20
C VAL A 281 -37.89 -2.64 6.98
N ILE A 282 -37.14 -1.80 6.30
CA ILE A 282 -36.58 -0.57 6.88
C ILE A 282 -37.74 0.33 7.32
N PRO A 283 -37.87 0.66 8.61
CA PRO A 283 -38.97 1.49 9.07
C PRO A 283 -38.86 2.92 8.54
N ASP A 284 -40.01 3.60 8.43
CA ASP A 284 -40.03 5.04 8.25
C ASP A 284 -39.83 5.68 9.61
N GLY A 285 -38.69 6.34 9.79
CA GLY A 285 -38.26 6.93 11.05
C GLY A 285 -37.48 8.23 10.81
N LYS A 286 -37.33 9.01 11.87
CA LYS A 286 -36.53 10.22 11.85
C LYS A 286 -35.09 9.91 12.19
N MET A 287 -34.18 10.35 11.32
CA MET A 287 -32.73 10.25 11.59
C MET A 287 -32.35 11.09 12.81
N ASP A 288 -31.56 10.51 13.70
CA ASP A 288 -30.93 11.24 14.81
C ASP A 288 -30.05 12.37 14.27
N SER A 289 -30.17 13.56 14.88
CA SER A 289 -29.49 14.77 14.37
C SER A 289 -27.96 14.70 14.47
N ASP A 290 -27.44 14.07 15.52
CA ASP A 290 -26.01 14.00 15.75
C ASP A 290 -25.38 13.03 14.74
N PHE A 291 -26.04 11.89 14.47
CA PHE A 291 -25.60 10.99 13.41
C PHE A 291 -25.78 11.57 12.02
N SER A 292 -26.84 12.33 11.77
CA SER A 292 -27.00 13.04 10.50
C SER A 292 -25.82 13.96 10.22
N ASN A 293 -25.46 14.80 11.21
CA ASN A 293 -24.32 15.71 11.10
C ASN A 293 -22.98 14.98 10.93
N LYS A 294 -22.79 13.86 11.63
CA LYS A 294 -21.58 13.03 11.48
C LYS A 294 -21.45 12.45 10.08
N LEU A 295 -22.55 11.91 9.53
CA LEU A 295 -22.54 11.34 8.19
C LEU A 295 -22.30 12.37 7.09
N ASP A 296 -22.67 13.62 7.30
CA ASP A 296 -22.39 14.72 6.37
C ASP A 296 -20.88 15.08 6.29
N HIS A 297 -20.13 14.81 7.36
CA HIS A 297 -18.72 15.23 7.45
C HIS A 297 -17.70 14.09 7.37
N ILE A 298 -18.10 12.84 7.68
CA ILE A 298 -17.15 11.74 7.83
C ILE A 298 -16.42 11.40 6.52
N TYR A 299 -17.08 11.58 5.37
CA TYR A 299 -16.46 11.33 4.06
C TYR A 299 -15.29 12.28 3.80
N ASP A 300 -15.41 13.54 4.19
CA ASP A 300 -14.33 14.52 4.09
C ASP A 300 -13.16 14.16 5.01
N VAL A 301 -13.47 13.73 6.25
CA VAL A 301 -12.46 13.39 7.26
C VAL A 301 -11.70 12.13 6.83
N VAL A 302 -12.43 11.06 6.53
CA VAL A 302 -11.83 9.78 6.13
C VAL A 302 -11.15 9.91 4.77
N GLY A 303 -11.75 10.65 3.82
CA GLY A 303 -11.17 10.93 2.50
C GLY A 303 -9.81 11.62 2.61
N LYS A 304 -9.69 12.65 3.44
CA LYS A 304 -8.41 13.32 3.70
C LYS A 304 -7.35 12.38 4.28
N PHE A 305 -7.73 11.48 5.19
CA PHE A 305 -6.79 10.48 5.70
C PHE A 305 -6.31 9.53 4.59
N ILE A 306 -7.21 9.09 3.71
CA ILE A 306 -6.85 8.23 2.57
C ILE A 306 -5.95 8.98 1.59
N GLU A 307 -6.30 10.19 1.20
CA GLU A 307 -5.52 11.04 0.30
C GLU A 307 -4.11 11.34 0.85
N ASN A 308 -3.97 11.46 2.17
CA ASN A 308 -2.68 11.66 2.84
C ASN A 308 -1.92 10.36 3.12
N GLY A 309 -2.42 9.19 2.68
CA GLY A 309 -1.80 7.90 2.94
C GLY A 309 -1.83 7.48 4.43
N GLU A 310 -2.72 8.08 5.23
CA GLU A 310 -2.90 7.80 6.66
C GLU A 310 -4.00 6.73 6.87
N PHE A 311 -3.84 5.58 6.21
CA PHE A 311 -4.88 4.55 6.14
C PHE A 311 -5.29 4.00 7.51
N LYS A 312 -4.36 3.92 8.45
CA LYS A 312 -4.64 3.52 9.83
C LYS A 312 -5.59 4.49 10.52
N LYS A 313 -5.42 5.80 10.31
CA LYS A 313 -6.36 6.81 10.86
C LYS A 313 -7.73 6.70 10.20
N ALA A 314 -7.77 6.46 8.89
CA ALA A 314 -9.03 6.25 8.17
C ALA A 314 -9.82 5.09 8.75
N THR A 315 -9.21 3.90 8.92
CA THR A 315 -9.88 2.72 9.49
C THR A 315 -10.29 2.93 10.95
N LEU A 316 -9.50 3.65 11.74
CA LEU A 316 -9.83 3.98 13.12
C LEU A 316 -11.05 4.91 13.22
N GLU A 317 -11.12 5.94 12.37
CA GLU A 317 -12.25 6.87 12.35
C GLU A 317 -13.56 6.17 11.96
N ILE A 318 -13.50 5.27 10.99
CA ILE A 318 -14.67 4.45 10.63
C ILE A 318 -15.07 3.53 11.78
N MET A 319 -14.11 2.93 12.49
CA MET A 319 -14.41 2.06 13.65
C MET A 319 -15.00 2.86 14.82
N HIS A 320 -14.59 4.11 15.04
CA HIS A 320 -15.23 5.00 16.03
C HIS A 320 -16.72 5.20 15.71
N LEU A 321 -17.09 5.40 14.44
CA LEU A 321 -18.50 5.50 14.06
C LEU A 321 -19.27 4.21 14.36
N VAL A 322 -18.64 3.02 14.17
CA VAL A 322 -19.21 1.72 14.56
C VAL A 322 -19.47 1.68 16.07
N GLU A 323 -18.50 2.07 16.88
CA GLU A 323 -18.59 2.06 18.34
C GLU A 323 -19.66 3.01 18.85
N GLU A 324 -19.71 4.22 18.31
CA GLU A 324 -20.74 5.22 18.68
C GLU A 324 -22.14 4.74 18.31
N CYS A 325 -22.32 4.13 17.15
CA CYS A 325 -23.63 3.59 16.75
C CYS A 325 -24.03 2.39 17.61
N ASN A 326 -23.08 1.53 18.02
CA ASN A 326 -23.34 0.46 18.98
C ASN A 326 -23.80 1.01 20.32
N LYS A 327 -23.13 2.05 20.82
CA LYS A 327 -23.49 2.73 22.08
C LYS A 327 -24.88 3.35 21.99
N TYR A 328 -25.17 4.06 20.92
CA TYR A 328 -26.50 4.64 20.67
C TYR A 328 -27.59 3.56 20.68
N TYR A 329 -27.37 2.44 19.98
CA TYR A 329 -28.31 1.33 19.96
C TYR A 329 -28.59 0.77 21.36
N ASP A 330 -27.53 0.63 22.21
CA ASP A 330 -27.66 0.14 23.58
C ASP A 330 -28.38 1.14 24.49
N GLU A 331 -28.13 2.44 24.34
CA GLU A 331 -28.80 3.52 25.09
C GLU A 331 -30.28 3.66 24.72
N ARG A 332 -30.60 3.54 23.43
CA ARG A 332 -31.97 3.61 22.91
C ARG A 332 -32.82 2.38 23.22
N LYS A 333 -32.20 1.20 23.43
CA LYS A 333 -32.84 -0.07 23.76
C LYS A 333 -34.04 -0.43 22.85
N PRO A 334 -33.82 -0.62 21.56
CA PRO A 334 -34.92 -0.89 20.62
C PRO A 334 -35.75 -2.13 20.97
N TRP A 335 -35.23 -3.09 21.74
CA TRP A 335 -35.97 -4.23 22.25
C TRP A 335 -37.04 -3.85 23.30
N GLU A 336 -36.88 -2.74 24.05
CA GLU A 336 -37.88 -2.17 24.93
C GLU A 336 -38.82 -1.25 24.12
N GLN A 337 -38.25 -0.38 23.26
CA GLN A 337 -39.01 0.57 22.44
C GLN A 337 -40.06 -0.13 21.55
N LYS A 338 -39.74 -1.29 20.95
CA LYS A 338 -40.66 -2.02 20.08
C LYS A 338 -42.05 -2.25 20.69
N ASN A 339 -42.10 -2.40 22.00
CA ASN A 339 -43.36 -2.67 22.72
C ASN A 339 -43.97 -1.42 23.36
N ASN A 340 -43.17 -0.41 23.67
CA ASN A 340 -43.56 0.70 24.50
C ASN A 340 -43.51 2.07 23.76
N ASP A 341 -42.72 2.17 22.69
CA ASP A 341 -42.45 3.40 21.93
C ASP A 341 -42.09 3.07 20.48
N ILE A 342 -43.10 2.79 19.67
CA ILE A 342 -42.90 2.36 18.28
C ILE A 342 -42.26 3.43 17.42
N GLU A 343 -42.54 4.72 17.69
CA GLU A 343 -41.91 5.84 16.98
C GLU A 343 -40.43 5.87 17.28
N GLY A 344 -40.05 5.85 18.58
CA GLY A 344 -38.65 5.78 18.98
C GLY A 344 -37.93 4.52 18.48
N PHE A 345 -38.62 3.37 18.37
CA PHE A 345 -38.09 2.16 17.74
C PHE A 345 -37.78 2.40 16.25
N ASN A 346 -38.72 2.98 15.52
CA ASN A 346 -38.54 3.28 14.10
C ASN A 346 -37.36 4.24 13.87
N ASP A 347 -37.28 5.32 14.67
CA ASP A 347 -36.18 6.28 14.63
C ASP A 347 -34.82 5.64 14.90
N THR A 348 -34.76 4.75 15.91
CA THR A 348 -33.53 4.03 16.28
C THR A 348 -33.05 3.11 15.17
N ILE A 349 -33.96 2.26 14.65
CA ILE A 349 -33.61 1.32 13.57
C ILE A 349 -33.28 2.05 12.27
N TYR A 350 -34.03 3.10 11.92
CA TYR A 350 -33.76 3.93 10.75
C TYR A 350 -32.39 4.60 10.84
N THR A 351 -32.06 5.21 11.98
CA THR A 351 -30.74 5.81 12.22
C THR A 351 -29.61 4.80 12.08
N CYS A 352 -29.71 3.64 12.77
CA CYS A 352 -28.67 2.60 12.68
C CYS A 352 -28.53 2.02 11.27
N SER A 353 -29.65 1.87 10.53
CA SER A 353 -29.61 1.39 9.14
C SER A 353 -28.91 2.37 8.19
N ASN A 354 -29.11 3.67 8.39
CA ASN A 354 -28.37 4.71 7.64
C ASN A 354 -26.88 4.70 7.98
N VAL A 355 -26.52 4.57 9.27
CA VAL A 355 -25.12 4.43 9.68
C VAL A 355 -24.50 3.20 9.04
N ILE A 356 -25.15 2.04 9.06
CA ILE A 356 -24.67 0.79 8.44
C ILE A 356 -24.45 0.96 6.93
N ALA A 357 -25.37 1.63 6.23
CA ALA A 357 -25.21 1.92 4.80
C ALA A 357 -23.95 2.74 4.51
N ASN A 358 -23.70 3.76 5.32
CA ASN A 358 -22.52 4.61 5.19
C ASN A 358 -21.24 3.92 5.64
N LEU A 359 -21.29 3.06 6.68
CA LEU A 359 -20.16 2.20 7.05
C LEU A 359 -19.76 1.26 5.91
N ALA A 360 -20.73 0.65 5.22
CA ALA A 360 -20.43 -0.18 4.05
C ALA A 360 -19.73 0.60 2.94
N ASN A 361 -20.16 1.83 2.68
CA ASN A 361 -19.53 2.70 1.69
C ASN A 361 -18.12 3.15 2.10
N LEU A 362 -17.93 3.55 3.34
CA LEU A 362 -16.63 3.97 3.89
C LEU A 362 -15.64 2.82 3.98
N TYR A 363 -16.09 1.58 4.28
CA TYR A 363 -15.25 0.40 4.35
C TYR A 363 -14.99 -0.26 3.00
N GLU A 364 -15.65 0.12 1.92
CA GLU A 364 -15.46 -0.51 0.62
C GLU A 364 -14.00 -0.59 0.15
N PRO A 365 -13.15 0.45 0.29
CA PRO A 365 -11.74 0.36 -0.06
C PRO A 365 -10.95 -0.66 0.75
N PHE A 366 -11.42 -0.98 1.95
CA PHE A 366 -10.73 -1.85 2.93
C PHE A 366 -11.33 -3.26 2.97
N MET A 367 -12.66 -3.37 2.96
CA MET A 367 -13.44 -4.59 3.12
C MET A 367 -14.53 -4.71 2.04
N PRO A 368 -14.17 -4.92 0.77
CA PRO A 368 -15.09 -4.83 -0.36
C PRO A 368 -16.24 -5.86 -0.35
N ASP A 369 -15.98 -7.09 0.11
CA ASP A 369 -17.01 -8.16 0.07
C ASP A 369 -18.13 -7.94 1.09
N SER A 370 -17.77 -7.57 2.32
CA SER A 370 -18.76 -7.25 3.35
C SER A 370 -19.53 -5.96 3.01
N SER A 371 -18.86 -4.98 2.40
CA SER A 371 -19.49 -3.77 1.89
C SER A 371 -20.50 -4.07 0.81
N LEU A 372 -20.17 -4.92 -0.16
CA LEU A 372 -21.10 -5.37 -1.20
C LEU A 372 -22.32 -6.08 -0.61
N LYS A 373 -22.12 -7.01 0.32
CA LYS A 373 -23.22 -7.73 1.00
C LYS A 373 -24.19 -6.78 1.71
N ILE A 374 -23.66 -5.79 2.45
CA ILE A 374 -24.52 -4.82 3.14
C ILE A 374 -25.30 -3.97 2.13
N ARG A 375 -24.68 -3.55 1.03
CA ARG A 375 -25.38 -2.83 -0.03
C ARG A 375 -26.54 -3.68 -0.61
N GLU A 376 -26.30 -4.97 -0.85
CA GLU A 376 -27.34 -5.89 -1.30
C GLU A 376 -28.48 -5.99 -0.28
N TYR A 377 -28.18 -6.11 1.02
CA TYR A 377 -29.17 -6.16 2.10
C TYR A 377 -30.03 -4.89 2.21
N LEU A 378 -29.48 -3.75 1.81
CA LEU A 378 -30.15 -2.44 1.88
C LEU A 378 -30.65 -1.92 0.52
N GLY A 379 -30.48 -2.69 -0.57
CA GLY A 379 -30.89 -2.33 -1.92
C GLY A 379 -30.14 -1.14 -2.52
N ILE A 380 -28.89 -0.92 -2.08
CA ILE A 380 -28.05 0.16 -2.57
C ILE A 380 -27.29 -0.33 -3.81
N LYS A 381 -27.52 0.32 -4.94
CA LYS A 381 -26.97 -0.11 -6.24
C LYS A 381 -25.61 0.50 -6.54
N ASP A 382 -25.44 1.77 -6.20
CA ASP A 382 -24.25 2.55 -6.55
C ASP A 382 -23.44 2.86 -5.30
N SER A 383 -22.11 2.84 -5.43
CA SER A 383 -21.19 3.33 -4.41
C SER A 383 -20.45 4.55 -4.97
N GLU A 384 -20.71 5.70 -4.37
CA GLU A 384 -19.97 6.91 -4.60
C GLU A 384 -19.40 7.38 -3.25
N TRP A 385 -18.29 8.11 -3.25
CA TRP A 385 -17.69 8.61 -2.01
C TRP A 385 -18.50 9.78 -1.44
N LYS A 386 -19.72 9.47 -0.97
CA LYS A 386 -20.66 10.42 -0.38
C LYS A 386 -21.65 9.73 0.55
N ARG A 387 -22.37 10.52 1.35
CA ARG A 387 -23.44 10.03 2.19
C ARG A 387 -24.49 9.29 1.37
N ILE A 388 -24.97 8.18 1.92
CA ILE A 388 -26.04 7.34 1.40
C ILE A 388 -27.17 7.31 2.42
N ASP A 389 -28.40 7.53 1.97
CA ASP A 389 -29.60 7.37 2.79
C ASP A 389 -30.38 6.11 2.36
N VAL A 390 -30.76 5.27 3.33
CA VAL A 390 -31.55 4.07 3.07
C VAL A 390 -33.00 4.44 2.78
N LYS A 391 -33.65 3.65 1.92
CA LYS A 391 -35.04 3.88 1.54
C LYS A 391 -36.00 3.24 2.56
N PRO A 392 -36.85 4.01 3.27
CA PRO A 392 -37.95 3.44 4.07
C PRO A 392 -38.84 2.48 3.25
N GLY A 393 -39.30 1.40 3.87
CA GLY A 393 -40.09 0.38 3.25
C GLY A 393 -39.32 -0.63 2.39
N PHE A 394 -37.98 -0.48 2.28
CA PHE A 394 -37.18 -1.50 1.60
C PHE A 394 -37.22 -2.82 2.39
N LYS A 395 -37.44 -3.92 1.68
CA LYS A 395 -37.59 -5.25 2.29
C LYS A 395 -36.27 -5.85 2.67
N LEU A 396 -36.16 -6.34 3.89
CA LEU A 396 -34.97 -6.99 4.44
C LEU A 396 -35.11 -8.51 4.28
N ASP A 397 -34.50 -9.05 3.23
CA ASP A 397 -34.57 -10.47 2.89
C ASP A 397 -33.19 -11.15 3.02
N ASN A 398 -33.17 -12.38 3.49
CA ASN A 398 -31.99 -13.28 3.47
C ASN A 398 -30.72 -12.67 4.09
N ILE A 399 -30.88 -11.93 5.18
CA ILE A 399 -29.73 -11.33 5.87
C ILE A 399 -28.98 -12.40 6.64
N GLU A 400 -27.74 -12.65 6.26
CA GLU A 400 -26.83 -13.57 6.94
C GLU A 400 -25.86 -12.82 7.87
N ALA A 401 -25.16 -13.54 8.74
CA ALA A 401 -24.04 -12.97 9.49
C ALA A 401 -22.91 -12.61 8.52
N LEU A 402 -22.35 -11.42 8.67
CA LEU A 402 -21.24 -10.98 7.81
C LEU A 402 -19.94 -11.72 8.12
N PHE A 403 -19.71 -12.02 9.38
CA PHE A 403 -18.48 -12.62 9.88
C PHE A 403 -18.80 -13.67 10.91
N ASP A 404 -18.21 -14.85 10.73
CA ASP A 404 -18.23 -15.93 11.72
C ASP A 404 -17.02 -15.78 12.64
N ARG A 405 -17.14 -16.22 13.89
CA ARG A 405 -16.01 -16.25 14.82
C ARG A 405 -14.96 -17.26 14.37
N ILE A 406 -13.70 -16.83 14.37
CA ILE A 406 -12.55 -17.72 14.19
C ILE A 406 -12.17 -18.29 15.57
N LYS A 407 -11.89 -19.61 15.59
CA LYS A 407 -11.56 -20.35 16.83
C LYS A 407 -10.05 -20.49 16.99
#